data_e4c9a53d9b3795d55f98e694954564ae
#
_entry.id   e4c9a53d9b3795d55f98e694954564ae
#
_cell.length_a   1.000
_cell.length_b   1.000
_cell.length_c   1.000
_cell.angle_alpha   90.00
_cell.angle_beta   90.00
_cell.angle_gamma   90.00
#
_symmetry.space_group_name_H-M   'P 1'
#
loop_
_entity.id
_entity.type
_entity.pdbx_description
1 polymer ?
#
loop_
_entity_poly.entity_id
_entity_poly.type
_entity_poly.pdbx_seq_one_letter_code
_entity_poly.pdbx_strand_id
1 'polypeptide(L)'
;MSPEERIAELAPYGFSKRQARFLDLVMRHSGVCVQRQYASFASIVQGQKTRTLFAKLVRRGHASAFECRHNRGRVYHLHGHGLYAATGAMNSRYRRPVSASRTTERLMMLDALISSADVVWLATRAELRNHFGVVVSIPPDGSQPRELRRSPVDGLCSDSMRVGVDPTGRTVLLYLVAPGGREDFRGLLARLVPILSGLPAWTLRLAFPRSLPEVYEAYQQVVREEWETPLKPQTIDELIWYFERRRDLPPDRSPFPADARFDRAAATFNGPRFDRFYRRWRRAGAAAFGEGSSSAISYALANGLGRIECFTLNHSYEHLSPVVSPSGAVAFPPGRHVDDIRSAEPTPAERAIQS
;
A
#
# COMPACT_ATOMS: atom_id res chain seq x y z
N MET A 1 21.55 6.27 -5.02
CA MET A 1 21.24 7.68 -4.71
C MET A 1 20.57 7.74 -3.36
N SER A 2 21.19 8.42 -2.40
CA SER A 2 20.66 8.63 -1.05
C SER A 2 19.45 9.60 -1.05
N PRO A 3 18.67 9.69 0.03
CA PRO A 3 17.61 10.70 0.15
C PRO A 3 18.14 12.13 0.01
N GLU A 4 19.29 12.42 0.58
CA GLU A 4 19.93 13.74 0.54
C GLU A 4 20.37 14.12 -0.86
N GLU A 5 20.97 13.17 -1.60
CA GLU A 5 21.34 13.36 -3.01
C GLU A 5 20.12 13.67 -3.88
N ARG A 6 19.03 12.91 -3.74
CA ARG A 6 17.80 13.17 -4.49
C ARG A 6 17.20 14.54 -4.22
N ILE A 7 17.27 14.99 -2.95
CA ILE A 7 16.78 16.31 -2.56
C ILE A 7 17.66 17.40 -3.16
N ALA A 8 18.99 17.20 -3.21
CA ALA A 8 19.93 18.13 -3.81
C ALA A 8 19.70 18.26 -5.33
N GLU A 9 19.42 17.16 -6.03
CA GLU A 9 19.13 17.15 -7.46
C GLU A 9 17.83 17.90 -7.85
N LEU A 10 16.94 18.16 -6.89
CA LEU A 10 15.75 18.98 -7.09
C LEU A 10 16.00 20.49 -6.89
N ALA A 11 17.14 20.88 -6.32
CA ALA A 11 17.48 22.29 -6.10
C ALA A 11 17.59 23.12 -7.41
N PRO A 12 18.19 22.61 -8.51
CA PRO A 12 18.28 23.32 -9.78
C PRO A 12 16.90 23.67 -10.37
N TYR A 13 15.85 22.91 -10.02
CA TYR A 13 14.48 23.21 -10.40
C TYR A 13 13.86 24.33 -9.52
N GLY A 14 14.65 24.93 -8.62
CA GLY A 14 14.26 26.05 -7.76
C GLY A 14 13.29 25.66 -6.65
N PHE A 15 13.30 24.42 -6.19
CA PHE A 15 12.55 23.97 -5.01
C PHE A 15 13.41 24.14 -3.74
N SER A 16 12.78 24.62 -2.65
CA SER A 16 13.44 24.63 -1.36
C SER A 16 13.62 23.17 -0.85
N LYS A 17 14.55 22.95 0.07
CA LYS A 17 14.83 21.63 0.66
C LYS A 17 13.55 20.95 1.18
N ARG A 18 12.64 21.71 1.82
CA ARG A 18 11.33 21.19 2.30
C ARG A 18 10.41 20.79 1.14
N GLN A 19 10.35 21.62 0.10
CA GLN A 19 9.56 21.33 -1.11
C GLN A 19 10.11 20.09 -1.82
N ALA A 20 11.43 19.99 -1.97
CA ALA A 20 12.10 18.86 -2.58
C ALA A 20 11.82 17.54 -1.85
N ARG A 21 11.89 17.54 -0.51
CA ARG A 21 11.52 16.38 0.32
C ARG A 21 10.07 15.93 0.11
N PHE A 22 9.14 16.88 0.05
CA PHE A 22 7.74 16.56 -0.23
C PHE A 22 7.57 15.98 -1.64
N LEU A 23 8.20 16.58 -2.64
CA LEU A 23 8.12 16.11 -4.03
C LEU A 23 8.74 14.72 -4.18
N ASP A 24 9.88 14.44 -3.55
CA ASP A 24 10.49 13.11 -3.53
C ASP A 24 9.51 12.07 -2.95
N LEU A 25 8.89 12.38 -1.79
CA LEU A 25 7.89 11.51 -1.18
C LEU A 25 6.71 11.23 -2.13
N VAL A 26 6.16 12.26 -2.76
CA VAL A 26 5.05 12.12 -3.72
C VAL A 26 5.45 11.28 -4.92
N MET A 27 6.58 11.59 -5.57
CA MET A 27 7.04 10.89 -6.77
C MET A 27 7.34 9.42 -6.53
N ARG A 28 7.79 9.08 -5.33
CA ARG A 28 8.20 7.71 -4.98
C ARG A 28 7.06 6.84 -4.46
N HIS A 29 5.99 7.43 -3.92
CA HIS A 29 4.97 6.66 -3.19
C HIS A 29 3.52 6.89 -3.64
N SER A 30 3.24 7.98 -4.37
CA SER A 30 1.87 8.34 -4.74
C SER A 30 1.73 8.79 -6.20
N GLY A 31 2.57 9.71 -6.65
CA GLY A 31 2.45 10.42 -7.93
C GLY A 31 1.35 11.48 -7.94
N VAL A 32 0.43 11.44 -6.98
CA VAL A 32 -0.66 12.39 -6.84
C VAL A 32 -0.65 13.01 -5.44
N CYS A 33 -1.10 14.27 -5.34
CA CYS A 33 -1.20 14.95 -4.05
C CYS A 33 -2.23 16.09 -4.11
N VAL A 34 -2.57 16.63 -2.94
CA VAL A 34 -3.39 17.83 -2.77
C VAL A 34 -2.67 18.87 -1.92
N GLN A 35 -3.07 20.13 -2.02
CA GLN A 35 -2.38 21.25 -1.34
C GLN A 35 -2.29 21.06 0.18
N ARG A 36 -3.34 20.54 0.83
CA ARG A 36 -3.35 20.31 2.28
C ARG A 36 -2.27 19.32 2.72
N GLN A 37 -1.95 18.33 1.90
CA GLN A 37 -0.91 17.34 2.20
C GLN A 37 0.48 17.98 2.28
N TYR A 38 0.78 18.92 1.37
CA TYR A 38 2.01 19.71 1.51
C TYR A 38 1.98 20.60 2.76
N ALA A 39 0.84 21.21 3.07
CA ALA A 39 0.71 22.04 4.28
C ALA A 39 0.95 21.20 5.55
N SER A 40 0.35 20.02 5.65
CA SER A 40 0.57 19.05 6.74
C SER A 40 2.03 18.61 6.83
N PHE A 41 2.62 18.15 5.70
CA PHE A 41 4.02 17.73 5.63
C PHE A 41 4.99 18.82 6.05
N ALA A 42 4.72 20.06 5.66
CA ALA A 42 5.58 21.20 5.94
C ALA A 42 5.30 21.86 7.32
N SER A 43 4.29 21.38 8.05
CA SER A 43 3.80 21.97 9.29
C SER A 43 3.49 23.47 9.15
N ILE A 44 2.78 23.84 8.08
CA ILE A 44 2.36 25.20 7.77
C ILE A 44 0.86 25.29 7.55
N VAL A 45 0.30 26.47 7.75
CA VAL A 45 -1.10 26.73 7.39
C VAL A 45 -1.25 26.72 5.86
N GLN A 46 -2.33 26.09 5.39
CA GLN A 46 -2.68 26.11 3.97
C GLN A 46 -3.00 27.55 3.53
N GLY A 47 -2.24 28.08 2.59
CA GLY A 47 -2.37 29.47 2.16
C GLY A 47 -1.51 29.79 0.95
N GLN A 48 -1.01 31.04 0.87
CA GLN A 48 -0.26 31.52 -0.29
C GLN A 48 0.98 30.67 -0.61
N LYS A 49 1.74 30.23 0.40
CA LYS A 49 2.96 29.42 0.19
C LYS A 49 2.63 28.07 -0.50
N THR A 50 1.52 27.41 -0.11
CA THR A 50 1.08 26.18 -0.77
C THR A 50 0.63 26.46 -2.19
N ARG A 51 -0.20 27.49 -2.41
CA ARG A 51 -0.69 27.87 -3.75
C ARG A 51 0.47 28.17 -4.69
N THR A 52 1.48 28.91 -4.23
CA THR A 52 2.68 29.26 -5.03
C THR A 52 3.44 28.01 -5.49
N LEU A 53 3.63 27.02 -4.60
CA LEU A 53 4.29 25.75 -4.96
C LEU A 53 3.53 25.04 -6.08
N PHE A 54 2.22 24.85 -5.93
CA PHE A 54 1.43 24.10 -6.89
C PHE A 54 1.23 24.86 -8.20
N ALA A 55 1.08 26.18 -8.16
CA ALA A 55 1.07 27.01 -9.37
C ALA A 55 2.40 26.93 -10.13
N LYS A 56 3.54 26.90 -9.41
CA LYS A 56 4.87 26.72 -10.01
C LYS A 56 5.00 25.35 -10.68
N LEU A 57 4.52 24.27 -10.05
CA LEU A 57 4.57 22.93 -10.61
C LEU A 57 3.78 22.84 -11.92
N VAL A 58 2.57 23.40 -11.95
CA VAL A 58 1.70 23.38 -13.13
C VAL A 58 2.30 24.27 -14.24
N ARG A 59 2.69 25.50 -13.93
CA ARG A 59 3.26 26.44 -14.90
C ARG A 59 4.52 25.90 -15.59
N ARG A 60 5.32 25.11 -14.87
CA ARG A 60 6.55 24.52 -15.41
C ARG A 60 6.33 23.14 -16.05
N GLY A 61 5.10 22.69 -16.19
CA GLY A 61 4.79 21.39 -16.79
C GLY A 61 5.24 20.18 -15.95
N HIS A 62 5.51 20.37 -14.64
CA HIS A 62 5.88 19.28 -13.76
C HIS A 62 4.69 18.52 -13.20
N ALA A 63 3.52 19.17 -13.16
CA ALA A 63 2.27 18.57 -12.69
C ALA A 63 1.07 19.06 -13.50
N SER A 64 0.07 18.20 -13.64
CA SER A 64 -1.28 18.54 -14.09
C SER A 64 -2.22 18.68 -12.90
N ALA A 65 -3.15 19.65 -12.97
CA ALA A 65 -4.16 19.88 -11.96
C ALA A 65 -5.52 19.41 -12.47
N PHE A 66 -6.23 18.61 -11.66
CA PHE A 66 -7.57 18.10 -11.96
C PHE A 66 -8.55 18.63 -10.93
N GLU A 67 -9.67 19.14 -11.40
CA GLU A 67 -10.74 19.60 -10.52
C GLU A 67 -11.51 18.41 -9.94
N CYS A 68 -11.83 18.49 -8.67
CA CYS A 68 -12.66 17.51 -7.98
C CYS A 68 -14.12 17.91 -8.08
N ARG A 69 -15.05 16.92 -7.93
CA ARG A 69 -16.50 17.14 -8.01
C ARG A 69 -17.02 18.15 -6.98
N HIS A 70 -16.35 18.25 -5.85
CA HIS A 70 -16.83 19.06 -4.73
C HIS A 70 -15.76 20.03 -4.22
N ASN A 71 -16.19 21.13 -3.63
CA ASN A 71 -15.37 22.08 -2.86
C ASN A 71 -14.24 22.77 -3.62
N ARG A 72 -14.30 22.85 -4.97
CA ARG A 72 -13.22 23.44 -5.80
C ARG A 72 -11.85 22.84 -5.47
N GLY A 73 -11.84 21.62 -4.94
CA GLY A 73 -10.61 20.87 -4.66
C GLY A 73 -9.87 20.58 -5.95
N ARG A 74 -8.54 20.51 -5.87
CA ARG A 74 -7.70 20.10 -7.00
C ARG A 74 -6.77 19.00 -6.57
N VAL A 75 -6.73 17.93 -7.36
CA VAL A 75 -5.70 16.90 -7.28
C VAL A 75 -4.60 17.25 -8.29
N TYR A 76 -3.37 17.15 -7.85
CA TYR A 76 -2.20 17.39 -8.69
C TYR A 76 -1.51 16.06 -8.96
N HIS A 77 -1.30 15.75 -10.24
CA HIS A 77 -0.52 14.59 -10.68
C HIS A 77 0.86 15.05 -11.14
N LEU A 78 1.90 14.59 -10.46
CA LEU A 78 3.29 14.84 -10.82
C LEU A 78 3.71 13.86 -11.93
N HIS A 79 4.09 14.41 -13.09
CA HIS A 79 4.48 13.61 -14.26
C HIS A 79 5.74 14.13 -14.96
N GLY A 80 6.25 15.29 -14.54
CA GLY A 80 7.39 15.95 -15.18
C GLY A 80 8.61 15.06 -15.28
N HIS A 81 8.98 14.69 -16.50
CA HIS A 81 10.09 13.79 -16.80
C HIS A 81 11.39 14.21 -16.11
N GLY A 82 11.75 15.49 -16.16
CA GLY A 82 12.99 16.01 -15.57
C GLY A 82 13.06 15.79 -14.06
N LEU A 83 11.96 15.98 -13.31
CA LEU A 83 11.95 15.75 -11.85
C LEU A 83 12.17 14.28 -11.53
N TYR A 84 11.49 13.37 -12.25
CA TYR A 84 11.66 11.93 -12.04
C TYR A 84 13.05 11.45 -12.45
N ALA A 85 13.62 12.00 -13.50
CA ALA A 85 14.99 11.68 -13.94
C ALA A 85 16.02 12.15 -12.90
N ALA A 86 15.90 13.37 -12.40
CA ALA A 86 16.77 13.94 -11.38
C ALA A 86 16.80 13.09 -10.08
N THR A 87 15.66 12.49 -9.71
CA THR A 87 15.57 11.63 -8.51
C THR A 87 15.84 10.15 -8.79
N GLY A 88 16.28 9.77 -10.01
CA GLY A 88 16.53 8.39 -10.40
C GLY A 88 15.26 7.53 -10.53
N ALA A 89 14.09 8.17 -10.61
CA ALA A 89 12.80 7.49 -10.64
C ALA A 89 12.09 7.59 -12.02
N MET A 90 12.84 7.74 -13.11
CA MET A 90 12.33 7.98 -14.46
C MET A 90 11.27 6.96 -14.91
N ASN A 91 11.45 5.69 -14.55
CA ASN A 91 10.54 4.58 -14.86
C ASN A 91 9.47 4.34 -13.79
N SER A 92 9.27 5.28 -12.86
CA SER A 92 8.29 5.14 -11.79
C SER A 92 6.88 4.96 -12.35
N ARG A 93 6.16 3.95 -11.83
CA ARG A 93 4.73 3.76 -12.11
C ARG A 93 3.87 4.96 -11.69
N TYR A 94 4.35 5.76 -10.76
CA TYR A 94 3.65 6.92 -10.23
C TYR A 94 3.63 8.11 -11.19
N ARG A 95 4.47 8.09 -12.22
CA ARG A 95 4.45 9.07 -13.31
C ARG A 95 3.28 8.85 -14.27
N ARG A 96 2.73 7.62 -14.32
CA ARG A 96 1.63 7.28 -15.22
C ARG A 96 0.27 7.70 -14.64
N PRO A 97 -0.68 8.11 -15.50
CA PRO A 97 -2.05 8.36 -15.10
C PRO A 97 -2.69 7.13 -14.43
N VAL A 98 -3.63 7.37 -13.53
CA VAL A 98 -4.35 6.31 -12.81
C VAL A 98 -5.86 6.60 -12.78
N SER A 99 -6.67 5.56 -12.52
CA SER A 99 -8.11 5.70 -12.35
C SER A 99 -8.46 6.57 -11.12
N ALA A 100 -9.70 7.06 -11.07
CA ALA A 100 -10.19 7.88 -9.96
C ALA A 100 -10.10 7.15 -8.61
N SER A 101 -10.49 5.87 -8.56
CA SER A 101 -10.40 5.06 -7.34
C SER A 101 -8.97 4.93 -6.83
N ARG A 102 -8.03 4.62 -7.72
CA ARG A 102 -6.61 4.55 -7.36
C ARG A 102 -6.02 5.91 -6.98
N THR A 103 -6.52 6.99 -7.55
CA THR A 103 -6.14 8.35 -7.14
C THR A 103 -6.47 8.55 -5.66
N THR A 104 -7.69 8.20 -5.24
CA THR A 104 -8.13 8.31 -3.85
C THR A 104 -7.28 7.44 -2.92
N GLU A 105 -7.03 6.19 -3.27
CA GLU A 105 -6.15 5.28 -2.49
C GLU A 105 -4.73 5.86 -2.34
N ARG A 106 -4.17 6.42 -3.40
CA ARG A 106 -2.83 7.04 -3.37
C ARG A 106 -2.78 8.30 -2.52
N LEU A 107 -3.85 9.11 -2.49
CA LEU A 107 -3.97 10.26 -1.60
C LEU A 107 -4.08 9.81 -0.13
N MET A 108 -4.87 8.78 0.16
CA MET A 108 -4.96 8.17 1.50
C MET A 108 -3.60 7.64 1.96
N MET A 109 -2.91 6.90 1.09
CA MET A 109 -1.58 6.38 1.39
C MET A 109 -0.58 7.52 1.65
N LEU A 110 -0.61 8.58 0.87
CA LEU A 110 0.27 9.74 1.10
C LEU A 110 0.01 10.40 2.46
N ASP A 111 -1.25 10.53 2.88
CA ASP A 111 -1.57 11.05 4.21
C ASP A 111 -1.06 10.13 5.33
N ALA A 112 -1.17 8.81 5.15
CA ALA A 112 -0.64 7.83 6.09
C ALA A 112 0.90 7.91 6.22
N LEU A 113 1.60 8.13 5.09
CA LEU A 113 3.06 8.33 5.08
C LEU A 113 3.46 9.63 5.77
N ILE A 114 2.71 10.71 5.52
CA ILE A 114 2.95 12.02 6.15
C ILE A 114 2.73 11.95 7.67
N SER A 115 1.72 11.20 8.12
CA SER A 115 1.46 10.99 9.56
C SER A 115 2.55 10.17 10.25
N SER A 116 3.35 9.45 9.51
CA SER A 116 4.45 8.59 9.99
C SER A 116 5.80 9.20 9.58
N ALA A 117 6.01 10.48 9.91
CA ALA A 117 7.19 11.26 9.51
C ALA A 117 8.50 10.75 10.11
N ASP A 118 8.45 9.92 11.14
CA ASP A 118 9.55 9.24 11.80
C ASP A 118 10.11 8.05 10.99
N VAL A 119 9.37 7.57 10.00
CA VAL A 119 9.72 6.38 9.22
C VAL A 119 10.39 6.75 7.90
N VAL A 120 11.51 6.10 7.60
CA VAL A 120 12.15 6.16 6.27
C VAL A 120 11.51 5.12 5.37
N TRP A 121 10.74 5.58 4.38
CA TRP A 121 9.97 4.71 3.49
C TRP A 121 10.79 4.20 2.32
N LEU A 122 10.76 2.89 2.09
CA LEU A 122 11.42 2.21 0.98
C LEU A 122 10.50 2.19 -0.24
N ALA A 123 10.95 2.77 -1.36
CA ALA A 123 10.11 2.97 -2.54
C ALA A 123 10.41 2.01 -3.68
N THR A 124 11.64 1.51 -3.75
CA THR A 124 12.09 0.68 -4.86
C THR A 124 12.25 -0.77 -4.47
N ARG A 125 12.10 -1.67 -5.45
CA ARG A 125 12.38 -3.09 -5.24
C ARG A 125 13.83 -3.34 -4.80
N ALA A 126 14.78 -2.52 -5.25
CA ALA A 126 16.17 -2.62 -4.86
C ALA A 126 16.35 -2.28 -3.37
N GLU A 127 15.75 -1.18 -2.89
CA GLU A 127 15.77 -0.80 -1.48
C GLU A 127 15.15 -1.90 -0.60
N LEU A 128 13.98 -2.45 -1.02
CA LEU A 128 13.34 -3.55 -0.32
C LEU A 128 14.21 -4.81 -0.28
N ARG A 129 14.80 -5.21 -1.42
CA ARG A 129 15.70 -6.37 -1.45
C ARG A 129 16.93 -6.17 -0.57
N ASN A 130 17.53 -4.99 -0.61
CA ASN A 130 18.67 -4.68 0.25
C ASN A 130 18.27 -4.76 1.73
N HIS A 131 17.16 -4.15 2.11
CA HIS A 131 16.67 -4.18 3.49
C HIS A 131 16.42 -5.61 3.97
N PHE A 132 15.63 -6.37 3.24
CA PHE A 132 15.32 -7.76 3.62
C PHE A 132 16.49 -8.71 3.43
N GLY A 133 17.38 -8.47 2.48
CA GLY A 133 18.60 -9.27 2.29
C GLY A 133 19.60 -9.13 3.43
N VAL A 134 19.65 -7.95 4.06
CA VAL A 134 20.50 -7.71 5.24
C VAL A 134 19.85 -8.27 6.51
N VAL A 135 18.52 -8.17 6.63
CA VAL A 135 17.80 -8.48 7.86
C VAL A 135 17.34 -9.94 7.92
N VAL A 136 16.98 -10.51 6.77
CA VAL A 136 16.64 -11.94 6.64
C VAL A 136 17.83 -12.62 5.98
N SER A 137 18.72 -13.22 6.78
CA SER A 137 19.80 -14.06 6.27
C SER A 137 19.22 -15.23 5.49
N ILE A 138 19.16 -15.11 4.17
CA ILE A 138 18.74 -16.20 3.28
C ILE A 138 19.89 -17.23 3.30
N PRO A 139 19.67 -18.50 3.67
CA PRO A 139 20.71 -19.52 3.64
C PRO A 139 21.30 -19.63 2.22
N PRO A 140 22.64 -19.70 2.08
CA PRO A 140 23.29 -19.75 0.77
C PRO A 140 23.15 -21.10 0.03
N ASP A 141 22.51 -22.09 0.64
CA ASP A 141 22.47 -23.48 0.15
C ASP A 141 21.39 -23.80 -0.88
N GLY A 142 20.60 -22.81 -1.32
CA GLY A 142 19.64 -23.00 -2.41
C GLY A 142 18.48 -23.94 -2.10
N SER A 143 18.32 -24.42 -0.86
CA SER A 143 17.26 -25.36 -0.43
C SER A 143 15.87 -24.73 -0.25
N GLN A 144 15.62 -23.58 -0.88
CA GLN A 144 14.35 -22.91 -0.80
C GLN A 144 13.26 -23.61 -1.64
N PRO A 145 12.05 -23.80 -1.11
CA PRO A 145 10.89 -24.27 -1.88
C PRO A 145 10.67 -23.37 -3.10
N ARG A 146 10.31 -23.98 -4.22
CA ARG A 146 10.09 -23.32 -5.54
C ARG A 146 9.17 -22.09 -5.47
N GLU A 147 8.34 -21.99 -4.45
CA GLU A 147 7.40 -20.90 -4.17
C GLU A 147 8.07 -19.63 -3.59
N LEU A 148 9.19 -19.76 -2.90
CA LEU A 148 10.03 -18.64 -2.45
C LEU A 148 10.93 -18.06 -3.58
N ARG A 149 10.94 -18.65 -4.77
CA ARG A 149 11.62 -18.09 -5.96
C ARG A 149 10.93 -16.85 -6.53
N ARG A 150 9.65 -16.64 -6.23
CA ARG A 150 9.04 -15.31 -6.34
C ARG A 150 9.41 -14.57 -5.07
N SER A 151 10.34 -13.63 -5.17
CA SER A 151 10.84 -12.86 -4.03
C SER A 151 9.66 -12.46 -3.13
N PRO A 152 9.69 -12.78 -1.82
CA PRO A 152 8.62 -12.39 -0.88
C PRO A 152 8.34 -10.88 -0.95
N VAL A 153 9.35 -10.12 -1.35
CA VAL A 153 9.33 -8.68 -1.54
C VAL A 153 8.39 -8.23 -2.68
N ASP A 154 8.14 -9.05 -3.70
CA ASP A 154 7.28 -8.66 -4.83
C ASP A 154 5.82 -8.48 -4.40
N GLY A 155 5.37 -9.20 -3.37
CA GLY A 155 4.05 -9.04 -2.76
C GLY A 155 3.90 -7.78 -1.90
N LEU A 156 5.01 -7.17 -1.45
CA LEU A 156 5.02 -5.96 -0.63
C LEU A 156 4.94 -4.66 -1.46
N CYS A 157 5.11 -4.74 -2.78
CA CYS A 157 5.06 -3.57 -3.68
C CYS A 157 3.64 -3.27 -4.20
N SER A 158 2.60 -3.45 -3.38
CA SER A 158 1.21 -3.13 -3.77
C SER A 158 0.87 -1.64 -3.56
N ASP A 159 -0.24 -1.15 -4.12
CA ASP A 159 -0.68 0.22 -3.86
C ASP A 159 -1.22 0.40 -2.43
N SER A 160 -1.68 -0.69 -1.80
CA SER A 160 -2.20 -0.69 -0.43
C SER A 160 -1.15 -0.91 0.66
N MET A 161 0.12 -1.21 0.31
CA MET A 161 1.17 -1.48 1.29
C MET A 161 2.44 -0.67 1.04
N ARG A 162 3.08 -0.22 2.12
CA ARG A 162 4.42 0.37 2.13
C ARG A 162 5.27 -0.27 3.21
N VAL A 163 6.56 -0.30 2.96
CA VAL A 163 7.56 -0.75 3.91
C VAL A 163 8.51 0.40 4.22
N GLY A 164 8.88 0.52 5.46
CA GLY A 164 9.84 1.52 5.93
C GLY A 164 10.64 1.02 7.11
N VAL A 165 11.50 1.87 7.62
CA VAL A 165 12.34 1.61 8.78
C VAL A 165 12.19 2.79 9.74
N ASP A 166 11.88 2.50 10.99
CA ASP A 166 11.82 3.54 12.03
C ASP A 166 13.22 3.89 12.57
N PRO A 167 13.35 4.94 13.40
CA PRO A 167 14.64 5.34 13.95
C PRO A 167 15.32 4.30 14.83
N THR A 168 14.59 3.29 15.30
CA THR A 168 15.14 2.19 16.11
C THR A 168 15.64 1.02 15.26
N GLY A 169 15.52 1.12 13.92
CA GLY A 169 15.86 0.05 12.98
C GLY A 169 14.77 -1.01 12.79
N ARG A 170 13.59 -0.81 13.39
CA ARG A 170 12.45 -1.72 13.27
C ARG A 170 11.81 -1.59 11.89
N THR A 171 11.49 -2.71 11.28
CA THR A 171 10.76 -2.73 10.01
C THR A 171 9.30 -2.34 10.22
N VAL A 172 8.84 -1.32 9.52
CA VAL A 172 7.44 -0.84 9.56
C VAL A 172 6.74 -1.23 8.27
N LEU A 173 5.65 -1.98 8.40
CA LEU A 173 4.74 -2.31 7.29
C LEU A 173 3.47 -1.49 7.47
N LEU A 174 3.20 -0.58 6.55
CA LEU A 174 1.98 0.23 6.53
C LEU A 174 0.98 -0.37 5.54
N TYR A 175 -0.18 -0.73 6.02
CA TYR A 175 -1.28 -1.25 5.20
C TYR A 175 -2.47 -0.29 5.23
N LEU A 176 -2.92 0.15 4.05
CA LEU A 176 -4.12 0.94 3.88
C LEU A 176 -5.33 0.01 3.78
N VAL A 177 -6.24 0.12 4.73
CA VAL A 177 -7.48 -0.67 4.77
C VAL A 177 -8.45 -0.17 3.71
N ALA A 178 -9.00 -1.11 2.93
CA ALA A 178 -10.00 -0.83 1.90
C ALA A 178 -11.37 -1.43 2.26
N PRO A 179 -12.47 -0.83 1.77
CA PRO A 179 -13.81 -1.41 1.93
C PRO A 179 -13.85 -2.84 1.37
N GLY A 180 -14.42 -3.78 2.11
CA GLY A 180 -14.56 -5.18 1.65
C GLY A 180 -13.29 -6.02 1.65
N GLY A 181 -12.13 -5.45 1.99
CA GLY A 181 -10.82 -6.10 1.88
C GLY A 181 -10.45 -7.10 3.00
N ARG A 182 -11.40 -7.53 3.87
CA ARG A 182 -11.08 -8.43 5.01
C ARG A 182 -10.50 -9.78 4.59
N GLU A 183 -11.02 -10.39 3.54
CA GLU A 183 -10.51 -11.66 3.02
C GLU A 183 -9.11 -11.49 2.40
N ASP A 184 -8.89 -10.41 1.68
CA ASP A 184 -7.57 -10.06 1.14
C ASP A 184 -6.58 -9.80 2.27
N PHE A 185 -7.02 -9.18 3.37
CA PHE A 185 -6.22 -8.93 4.54
C PHE A 185 -5.80 -10.22 5.26
N ARG A 186 -6.70 -11.21 5.44
CA ARG A 186 -6.32 -12.55 5.94
C ARG A 186 -5.25 -13.18 5.04
N GLY A 187 -5.45 -13.07 3.71
CA GLY A 187 -4.49 -13.50 2.72
C GLY A 187 -3.14 -12.80 2.85
N LEU A 188 -3.15 -11.51 3.14
CA LEU A 188 -1.95 -10.73 3.38
C LEU A 188 -1.24 -11.20 4.64
N LEU A 189 -1.93 -11.33 5.79
CA LEU A 189 -1.33 -11.78 7.05
C LEU A 189 -0.60 -13.11 6.89
N ALA A 190 -1.19 -14.06 6.16
CA ALA A 190 -0.55 -15.35 5.89
C ALA A 190 0.72 -15.21 5.02
N ARG A 191 0.70 -14.34 4.02
CA ARG A 191 1.90 -14.06 3.19
C ARG A 191 3.00 -13.33 3.95
N LEU A 192 2.64 -12.57 4.99
CA LEU A 192 3.61 -11.87 5.82
C LEU A 192 4.34 -12.78 6.82
N VAL A 193 3.73 -13.89 7.23
CA VAL A 193 4.31 -14.80 8.23
C VAL A 193 5.77 -15.17 7.93
N PRO A 194 6.15 -15.70 6.76
CA PRO A 194 7.53 -16.08 6.49
C PRO A 194 8.50 -14.89 6.50
N ILE A 195 8.03 -13.71 6.14
CA ILE A 195 8.84 -12.48 6.14
C ILE A 195 9.06 -12.02 7.59
N LEU A 196 7.98 -11.87 8.34
CA LEU A 196 8.01 -11.34 9.71
C LEU A 196 8.71 -12.26 10.68
N SER A 197 8.62 -13.58 10.47
CA SER A 197 9.34 -14.57 11.29
C SER A 197 10.86 -14.47 11.18
N GLY A 198 11.37 -13.91 10.07
CA GLY A 198 12.80 -13.67 9.87
C GLY A 198 13.27 -12.28 10.32
N LEU A 199 12.37 -11.40 10.75
CA LEU A 199 12.72 -10.05 11.17
C LEU A 199 13.02 -9.99 12.68
N PRO A 200 14.07 -9.28 13.11
CA PRO A 200 14.40 -9.12 14.53
C PRO A 200 13.32 -8.32 15.28
N ALA A 201 12.74 -7.31 14.63
CA ALA A 201 11.61 -6.54 15.15
C ALA A 201 10.83 -5.87 14.01
N TRP A 202 9.50 -5.79 14.18
CA TRP A 202 8.62 -5.23 13.18
C TRP A 202 7.38 -4.55 13.79
N THR A 203 6.78 -3.66 13.00
CA THR A 203 5.48 -3.04 13.31
C THR A 203 4.58 -3.13 12.09
N LEU A 204 3.38 -3.67 12.24
CA LEU A 204 2.31 -3.59 11.25
C LEU A 204 1.40 -2.42 11.61
N ARG A 205 1.42 -1.36 10.79
CA ARG A 205 0.51 -0.21 10.91
C ARG A 205 -0.67 -0.37 9.99
N LEU A 206 -1.88 -0.34 10.53
CA LEU A 206 -3.15 -0.37 9.78
C LEU A 206 -3.72 1.04 9.74
N ALA A 207 -3.78 1.63 8.54
CA ALA A 207 -4.37 2.95 8.32
C ALA A 207 -5.83 2.79 7.87
N PHE A 208 -6.75 3.30 8.66
CA PHE A 208 -8.20 3.22 8.39
C PHE A 208 -8.69 4.53 7.79
N PRO A 209 -9.40 4.51 6.64
CA PRO A 209 -10.16 5.65 6.17
C PRO A 209 -11.20 6.08 7.21
N ARG A 210 -11.37 7.39 7.38
CA ARG A 210 -12.35 7.94 8.33
C ARG A 210 -13.80 7.51 8.05
N SER A 211 -14.10 7.14 6.82
CA SER A 211 -15.42 6.65 6.40
C SER A 211 -15.71 5.19 6.79
N LEU A 212 -14.78 4.49 7.44
CA LEU A 212 -14.90 3.07 7.77
C LEU A 212 -14.61 2.78 9.25
N PRO A 213 -15.22 3.49 10.21
CA PRO A 213 -14.94 3.27 11.63
C PRO A 213 -15.38 1.87 12.09
N GLU A 214 -16.47 1.35 11.54
CA GLU A 214 -17.07 0.06 11.89
C GLU A 214 -16.19 -1.16 11.51
N VAL A 215 -15.23 -1.00 10.61
CA VAL A 215 -14.37 -2.11 10.21
C VAL A 215 -13.14 -2.27 11.11
N TYR A 216 -12.85 -1.30 11.96
CA TYR A 216 -11.67 -1.31 12.84
C TYR A 216 -11.62 -2.57 13.71
N GLU A 217 -12.68 -2.84 14.46
CA GLU A 217 -12.78 -4.03 15.33
C GLU A 217 -12.68 -5.33 14.52
N ALA A 218 -13.28 -5.37 13.34
CA ALA A 218 -13.24 -6.54 12.48
C ALA A 218 -11.82 -6.87 11.98
N TYR A 219 -10.99 -5.86 11.68
CA TYR A 219 -9.59 -6.07 11.31
C TYR A 219 -8.73 -6.48 12.50
N GLN A 220 -8.96 -5.91 13.68
CA GLN A 220 -8.31 -6.36 14.90
C GLN A 220 -8.66 -7.81 15.23
N GLN A 221 -9.94 -8.19 15.07
CA GLN A 221 -10.37 -9.56 15.27
C GLN A 221 -9.67 -10.53 14.30
N VAL A 222 -9.51 -10.15 13.04
CA VAL A 222 -8.74 -10.94 12.06
C VAL A 222 -7.29 -11.15 12.50
N VAL A 223 -6.64 -10.12 13.03
CA VAL A 223 -5.27 -10.23 13.55
C VAL A 223 -5.21 -11.21 14.74
N ARG A 224 -6.11 -11.07 15.71
CA ARG A 224 -6.17 -11.98 16.87
C ARG A 224 -6.34 -13.42 16.41
N GLU A 225 -7.28 -13.67 15.51
CA GLU A 225 -7.55 -15.02 15.00
C GLU A 225 -6.36 -15.64 14.28
N GLU A 226 -5.67 -14.87 13.41
CA GLU A 226 -4.61 -15.41 12.58
C GLU A 226 -3.25 -15.49 13.30
N TRP A 227 -2.94 -14.55 14.18
CA TRP A 227 -1.61 -14.37 14.75
C TRP A 227 -1.52 -14.56 16.25
N GLU A 228 -2.54 -14.15 17.04
CA GLU A 228 -2.51 -14.25 18.50
C GLU A 228 -3.07 -15.60 19.00
N THR A 229 -3.95 -16.22 18.19
CA THR A 229 -4.54 -17.53 18.51
C THR A 229 -4.20 -18.59 17.48
N PRO A 230 -2.93 -19.04 17.42
CA PRO A 230 -2.51 -20.08 16.48
C PRO A 230 -3.26 -21.38 16.71
N LEU A 231 -3.53 -22.13 15.65
CA LEU A 231 -4.16 -23.44 15.76
C LEU A 231 -3.22 -24.41 16.48
N LYS A 232 -3.70 -25.04 17.53
CA LYS A 232 -2.96 -26.10 18.22
C LYS A 232 -3.00 -27.40 17.39
N PRO A 233 -2.01 -28.30 17.52
CA PRO A 233 -2.00 -29.57 16.79
C PRO A 233 -3.30 -30.35 16.92
N GLN A 234 -3.85 -30.49 18.15
CA GLN A 234 -5.11 -31.18 18.38
C GLN A 234 -6.30 -30.54 17.67
N THR A 235 -6.30 -29.20 17.58
CA THR A 235 -7.32 -28.45 16.82
C THR A 235 -7.18 -28.69 15.32
N ILE A 236 -5.95 -28.85 14.83
CA ILE A 236 -5.68 -29.15 13.43
C ILE A 236 -6.19 -30.55 13.07
N ASP A 237 -5.94 -31.55 13.92
CA ASP A 237 -6.41 -32.92 13.71
C ASP A 237 -7.94 -32.99 13.67
N GLU A 238 -8.61 -32.28 14.58
CA GLU A 238 -10.06 -32.19 14.60
C GLU A 238 -10.62 -31.44 13.37
N LEU A 239 -9.91 -30.39 12.94
CA LEU A 239 -10.27 -29.61 11.76
C LEU A 239 -10.11 -30.42 10.47
N ILE A 240 -9.06 -31.26 10.36
CA ILE A 240 -8.86 -32.17 9.24
C ILE A 240 -10.01 -33.20 9.19
N TRP A 241 -10.31 -33.83 10.32
CA TRP A 241 -11.44 -34.76 10.43
C TRP A 241 -12.76 -34.11 10.01
N TYR A 242 -13.03 -32.89 10.48
CA TYR A 242 -14.23 -32.11 10.09
C TYR A 242 -14.26 -31.81 8.59
N PHE A 243 -13.11 -31.42 8.00
CA PHE A 243 -13.03 -31.12 6.58
C PHE A 243 -13.21 -32.33 5.68
N GLU A 244 -12.72 -33.50 6.08
CA GLU A 244 -12.97 -34.75 5.40
C GLU A 244 -14.46 -35.09 5.39
N ARG A 245 -15.11 -35.02 6.56
CA ARG A 245 -16.54 -35.21 6.67
C ARG A 245 -17.34 -34.19 5.85
N ARG A 246 -17.00 -32.92 5.94
CA ARG A 246 -17.65 -31.85 5.18
C ARG A 246 -17.49 -32.03 3.67
N ARG A 247 -16.37 -32.56 3.18
CA ARG A 247 -16.14 -32.85 1.76
C ARG A 247 -17.06 -33.96 1.25
N ASP A 248 -17.25 -34.97 2.08
CA ASP A 248 -17.97 -36.20 1.69
C ASP A 248 -19.50 -36.06 1.86
N LEU A 249 -19.97 -34.95 2.43
CA LEU A 249 -21.39 -34.60 2.54
C LEU A 249 -21.95 -34.14 1.16
N PRO A 250 -23.02 -34.76 0.65
CA PRO A 250 -23.70 -34.29 -0.56
C PRO A 250 -24.38 -32.92 -0.26
N PRO A 251 -24.43 -32.00 -1.26
CA PRO A 251 -24.94 -30.63 -1.07
C PRO A 251 -26.44 -30.56 -0.68
N ASP A 252 -27.23 -31.60 -0.95
CA ASP A 252 -28.70 -31.62 -0.79
C ASP A 252 -29.22 -32.49 0.37
N ARG A 253 -28.36 -33.02 1.23
CA ARG A 253 -28.80 -33.83 2.36
C ARG A 253 -28.54 -33.11 3.68
N SER A 254 -29.64 -33.02 4.46
CA SER A 254 -29.56 -32.81 5.91
C SER A 254 -28.51 -33.75 6.51
N PRO A 255 -27.69 -33.32 7.45
CA PRO A 255 -26.60 -34.14 8.00
C PRO A 255 -27.11 -35.53 8.42
N PHE A 256 -26.23 -36.53 8.26
CA PHE A 256 -26.41 -37.91 8.70
C PHE A 256 -27.17 -38.03 10.04
N PRO A 257 -27.72 -39.21 10.42
CA PRO A 257 -28.30 -39.36 11.74
C PRO A 257 -27.37 -38.68 12.76
N ALA A 258 -27.92 -37.74 13.53
CA ALA A 258 -27.27 -36.73 14.35
C ALA A 258 -25.86 -37.14 14.84
N ASP A 259 -24.82 -36.77 14.11
CA ASP A 259 -23.43 -36.92 14.55
C ASP A 259 -23.09 -35.70 15.43
N ALA A 260 -23.33 -35.84 16.73
CA ALA A 260 -23.10 -34.79 17.72
C ALA A 260 -21.65 -34.27 17.71
N ARG A 261 -20.68 -35.06 17.21
CA ARG A 261 -19.30 -34.61 17.00
C ARG A 261 -19.21 -33.69 15.78
N PHE A 262 -19.86 -34.05 14.70
CA PHE A 262 -19.90 -33.22 13.48
C PHE A 262 -20.59 -31.87 13.74
N ASP A 263 -21.73 -31.88 14.45
CA ASP A 263 -22.48 -30.68 14.78
C ASP A 263 -21.67 -29.72 15.68
N ARG A 264 -20.95 -30.26 16.68
CA ARG A 264 -20.03 -29.47 17.50
C ARG A 264 -18.89 -28.91 16.69
N ALA A 265 -18.26 -29.70 15.84
CA ALA A 265 -17.18 -29.25 14.97
C ALA A 265 -17.67 -28.18 13.99
N ALA A 266 -18.87 -28.37 13.39
CA ALA A 266 -19.47 -27.36 12.51
C ALA A 266 -19.75 -26.04 13.22
N ALA A 267 -20.22 -26.07 14.46
CA ALA A 267 -20.40 -24.87 15.28
C ALA A 267 -19.06 -24.21 15.68
N THR A 268 -18.04 -25.00 16.02
CA THR A 268 -16.72 -24.51 16.43
C THR A 268 -15.93 -23.94 15.26
N PHE A 269 -15.98 -24.60 14.10
CA PHE A 269 -15.20 -24.26 12.90
C PHE A 269 -16.02 -23.48 11.88
N ASN A 270 -16.99 -22.74 12.34
CA ASN A 270 -17.76 -21.81 11.51
C ASN A 270 -17.00 -20.49 11.30
N GLY A 271 -17.13 -19.90 10.12
CA GLY A 271 -16.66 -18.55 9.82
C GLY A 271 -15.52 -18.46 8.79
N PRO A 272 -15.20 -17.24 8.38
CA PRO A 272 -14.32 -16.95 7.25
C PRO A 272 -12.91 -17.54 7.38
N ARG A 273 -12.36 -17.61 8.61
CA ARG A 273 -11.06 -18.22 8.88
C ARG A 273 -11.04 -19.69 8.46
N PHE A 274 -12.02 -20.45 8.90
CA PHE A 274 -12.07 -21.89 8.68
C PHE A 274 -12.51 -22.24 7.25
N ASP A 275 -13.36 -21.43 6.63
CA ASP A 275 -13.69 -21.56 5.22
C ASP A 275 -12.47 -21.36 4.30
N ARG A 276 -11.57 -20.46 4.70
CA ARG A 276 -10.29 -20.27 4.02
C ARG A 276 -9.38 -21.49 4.19
N PHE A 277 -9.27 -22.03 5.41
CA PHE A 277 -8.51 -23.24 5.67
C PHE A 277 -9.10 -24.43 4.89
N TYR A 278 -10.42 -24.57 4.82
CA TYR A 278 -11.07 -25.59 4.01
C TYR A 278 -10.71 -25.48 2.52
N ARG A 279 -10.78 -24.30 1.93
CA ARG A 279 -10.40 -24.07 0.52
C ARG A 279 -8.93 -24.40 0.26
N ARG A 280 -8.03 -24.07 1.20
CA ARG A 280 -6.60 -24.41 1.10
C ARG A 280 -6.37 -25.91 1.26
N TRP A 281 -6.99 -26.52 2.26
CA TRP A 281 -6.91 -27.94 2.52
C TRP A 281 -7.39 -28.75 1.33
N ARG A 282 -8.47 -28.37 0.67
CA ARG A 282 -8.93 -29.02 -0.55
C ARG A 282 -7.91 -29.02 -1.71
N ARG A 283 -6.97 -28.09 -1.72
CA ARG A 283 -5.91 -27.95 -2.74
C ARG A 283 -4.60 -28.61 -2.35
N ALA A 284 -4.21 -28.53 -1.08
CA ALA A 284 -2.88 -28.86 -0.58
C ALA A 284 -2.87 -29.93 0.53
N GLY A 285 -4.04 -30.47 0.93
CA GLY A 285 -4.14 -31.44 2.03
C GLY A 285 -3.65 -30.85 3.35
N ALA A 286 -3.05 -31.69 4.19
CA ALA A 286 -2.51 -31.30 5.51
C ALA A 286 -1.44 -30.20 5.45
N ALA A 287 -0.70 -30.06 4.34
CA ALA A 287 0.29 -28.99 4.14
C ALA A 287 -0.32 -27.58 4.22
N ALA A 288 -1.64 -27.45 4.04
CA ALA A 288 -2.35 -26.17 4.16
C ALA A 288 -2.23 -25.54 5.55
N PHE A 289 -1.97 -26.32 6.59
CA PHE A 289 -1.89 -25.85 7.99
C PHE A 289 -0.49 -25.37 8.37
N GLY A 290 0.57 -25.84 7.70
CA GLY A 290 1.96 -25.46 8.00
C GLY A 290 2.29 -23.98 7.72
N GLU A 291 1.58 -23.36 6.78
CA GLU A 291 1.88 -21.99 6.33
C GLU A 291 1.13 -20.88 7.09
N GLY A 292 0.13 -21.19 7.89
CA GLY A 292 -0.83 -20.22 8.42
C GLY A 292 -0.74 -19.93 9.91
N SER A 293 0.05 -20.70 10.66
CA SER A 293 0.11 -20.59 12.13
C SER A 293 1.57 -20.60 12.57
N SER A 294 2.17 -19.42 12.64
CA SER A 294 3.56 -19.31 13.08
C SER A 294 3.62 -19.00 14.58
N SER A 295 4.16 -19.94 15.37
CA SER A 295 4.52 -19.70 16.75
C SER A 295 5.51 -18.53 16.90
N ALA A 296 6.35 -18.29 15.87
CA ALA A 296 7.28 -17.17 15.83
C ALA A 296 6.57 -15.81 15.82
N ILE A 297 5.44 -15.66 15.14
CA ILE A 297 4.66 -14.41 15.15
C ILE A 297 4.04 -14.19 16.53
N SER A 298 3.40 -15.21 17.11
CA SER A 298 2.81 -15.12 18.47
C SER A 298 3.89 -14.81 19.51
N TYR A 299 5.06 -15.43 19.40
CA TYR A 299 6.21 -15.14 20.25
C TYR A 299 6.68 -13.70 20.10
N ALA A 300 6.83 -13.21 18.86
CA ALA A 300 7.26 -11.84 18.59
C ALA A 300 6.28 -10.81 19.17
N LEU A 301 4.97 -11.05 19.05
CA LEU A 301 3.93 -10.19 19.64
C LEU A 301 4.00 -10.20 21.17
N ALA A 302 4.10 -11.38 21.79
CA ALA A 302 4.18 -11.53 23.26
C ALA A 302 5.42 -10.86 23.87
N ASN A 303 6.53 -10.81 23.13
CA ASN A 303 7.80 -10.23 23.59
C ASN A 303 8.05 -8.79 23.10
N GLY A 304 7.07 -8.14 22.47
CA GLY A 304 7.19 -6.77 21.97
C GLY A 304 8.13 -6.59 20.77
N LEU A 305 8.62 -7.70 20.18
CA LEU A 305 9.37 -7.70 18.94
C LEU A 305 8.45 -7.42 17.75
N GLY A 306 7.23 -7.95 17.76
CA GLY A 306 6.14 -7.60 16.87
C GLY A 306 5.21 -6.56 17.50
N ARG A 307 4.70 -5.62 16.71
CA ARG A 307 3.68 -4.65 17.14
C ARG A 307 2.63 -4.47 16.07
N ILE A 308 1.38 -4.23 16.50
CA ILE A 308 0.28 -3.87 15.61
C ILE A 308 -0.27 -2.55 16.08
N GLU A 309 -0.23 -1.58 15.19
CA GLU A 309 -0.70 -0.22 15.43
C GLU A 309 -1.83 0.08 14.46
N CYS A 310 -2.93 0.61 14.98
CA CYS A 310 -4.07 0.99 14.20
C CYS A 310 -4.30 2.49 14.36
N PHE A 311 -4.54 3.19 13.27
CA PHE A 311 -4.88 4.61 13.30
C PHE A 311 -5.86 4.98 12.20
N THR A 312 -6.65 6.01 12.45
CA THR A 312 -7.61 6.53 11.49
C THR A 312 -7.04 7.75 10.78
N LEU A 313 -7.21 7.81 9.46
CA LEU A 313 -6.88 8.99 8.67
C LEU A 313 -7.82 10.14 9.01
N ASN A 314 -7.24 11.32 9.27
CA ASN A 314 -8.00 12.48 9.76
C ASN A 314 -8.89 13.16 8.70
N HIS A 315 -8.79 12.75 7.44
CA HIS A 315 -9.45 13.42 6.32
C HIS A 315 -10.50 12.55 5.65
N SER A 316 -11.56 13.18 5.13
CA SER A 316 -12.49 12.58 4.18
C SER A 316 -11.93 12.71 2.76
N TYR A 317 -12.18 11.73 1.89
CA TYR A 317 -11.66 11.67 0.53
C TYR A 317 -12.76 11.61 -0.54
N GLU A 318 -14.01 11.49 -0.16
CA GLU A 318 -15.16 11.37 -1.06
C GLU A 318 -15.26 12.55 -2.02
N HIS A 319 -14.98 13.76 -1.50
CA HIS A 319 -14.98 15.01 -2.27
C HIS A 319 -13.76 15.15 -3.22
N LEU A 320 -12.74 14.32 -3.08
CA LEU A 320 -11.52 14.35 -3.89
C LEU A 320 -11.58 13.44 -5.12
N SER A 321 -12.72 12.81 -5.39
CA SER A 321 -12.90 12.07 -6.64
C SER A 321 -12.76 13.04 -7.81
N PRO A 322 -11.79 12.83 -8.73
CA PRO A 322 -11.70 13.65 -9.93
C PRO A 322 -12.97 13.55 -10.76
N VAL A 323 -13.31 14.62 -11.50
CA VAL A 323 -14.38 14.55 -12.48
C VAL A 323 -13.99 13.51 -13.54
N VAL A 324 -14.72 12.42 -13.59
CA VAL A 324 -14.52 11.36 -14.59
C VAL A 324 -15.26 11.80 -15.85
N SER A 325 -14.55 11.89 -16.99
CA SER A 325 -15.21 12.04 -18.30
C SER A 325 -16.14 10.86 -18.57
N PRO A 326 -17.23 11.03 -19.33
CA PRO A 326 -18.22 9.98 -19.62
C PRO A 326 -17.63 8.69 -20.21
N SER A 327 -16.41 8.72 -20.74
CA SER A 327 -15.66 7.56 -21.24
C SER A 327 -15.05 6.66 -20.16
N GLY A 328 -15.28 6.92 -18.88
CA GLY A 328 -14.73 6.12 -17.77
C GLY A 328 -13.23 6.24 -17.53
N ALA A 329 -12.49 6.89 -18.44
CA ALA A 329 -11.10 7.25 -18.25
C ALA A 329 -11.03 8.57 -17.48
N VAL A 330 -10.21 8.65 -16.43
CA VAL A 330 -9.73 9.95 -15.98
C VAL A 330 -8.96 10.52 -17.16
N ALA A 331 -9.53 11.50 -17.84
CA ALA A 331 -8.85 12.17 -18.93
C ALA A 331 -7.70 12.99 -18.34
N PHE A 332 -6.57 12.33 -18.14
CA PHE A 332 -5.30 13.01 -18.05
C PHE A 332 -4.96 13.43 -19.48
N PRO A 333 -5.07 14.71 -19.86
CA PRO A 333 -4.68 15.10 -21.19
C PRO A 333 -3.23 14.63 -21.40
N PRO A 334 -2.88 14.06 -22.56
CA PRO A 334 -1.50 13.75 -22.86
C PRO A 334 -0.72 15.06 -22.65
N GLY A 335 0.33 14.98 -21.83
CA GLY A 335 1.21 16.11 -21.58
C GLY A 335 1.64 16.62 -22.97
N ARG A 336 1.39 17.90 -23.29
CA ARG A 336 1.96 18.50 -24.48
C ARG A 336 3.47 18.31 -24.37
N HIS A 337 4.05 17.55 -25.26
CA HIS A 337 5.49 17.46 -25.42
C HIS A 337 6.02 18.86 -25.63
N VAL A 338 7.03 19.25 -24.86
CA VAL A 338 7.71 20.56 -25.04
C VAL A 338 8.36 20.66 -26.43
N ASP A 339 8.52 19.53 -27.11
CA ASP A 339 9.05 19.47 -28.48
C ASP A 339 8.08 20.00 -29.55
N ASP A 340 6.76 20.05 -29.27
CA ASP A 340 5.76 20.62 -30.17
C ASP A 340 5.78 22.19 -30.24
N ILE A 341 6.51 22.84 -29.33
CA ILE A 341 6.59 24.31 -29.30
C ILE A 341 7.74 24.82 -30.19
N ARG A 342 8.64 23.98 -30.64
CA ARG A 342 9.75 24.39 -31.53
C ARG A 342 9.43 24.37 -33.03
N SER A 343 8.27 23.87 -33.43
CA SER A 343 7.85 23.75 -34.82
C SER A 343 6.68 24.66 -35.21
N ALA A 344 6.23 25.55 -34.32
CA ALA A 344 5.26 26.58 -34.70
C ALA A 344 6.01 27.73 -35.39
N GLU A 345 5.94 27.80 -36.71
CA GLU A 345 6.36 28.98 -37.46
C GLU A 345 5.61 30.21 -36.93
N PRO A 346 6.31 31.36 -36.79
CA PRO A 346 5.67 32.60 -36.34
C PRO A 346 4.57 33.01 -37.30
N THR A 347 3.41 33.33 -36.75
CA THR A 347 2.26 33.80 -37.48
C THR A 347 2.59 35.13 -38.23
N PRO A 348 1.92 35.42 -39.35
CA PRO A 348 2.19 36.62 -40.16
C PRO A 348 2.10 37.94 -39.39
N ALA A 349 1.40 37.98 -38.26
CA ALA A 349 1.28 39.19 -37.42
C ALA A 349 2.54 39.50 -36.60
N GLU A 350 3.40 38.55 -36.34
CA GLU A 350 4.64 38.76 -35.57
C GLU A 350 5.81 39.26 -36.44
N ARG A 351 5.72 39.10 -37.76
CA ARG A 351 6.71 39.63 -38.72
C ARG A 351 6.59 41.13 -38.96
N ALA A 352 5.46 41.74 -38.58
CA ALA A 352 5.22 43.18 -38.82
C ALA A 352 5.78 44.12 -37.74
N ILE A 353 6.36 43.57 -36.64
CA ILE A 353 6.89 44.36 -35.52
C ILE A 353 8.43 44.42 -35.52
N GLN A 354 9.10 43.74 -36.48
CA GLN A 354 10.56 43.71 -36.60
C GLN A 354 11.09 44.37 -37.91
N SER A 355 10.28 45.21 -38.57
CA SER A 355 10.73 46.08 -39.69
C SER A 355 10.68 47.54 -39.29
#